data_a39339b7a4016838aab32de0c2e3960e
#
_entry.id   a39339b7a4016838aab32de0c2e3960e
#
_cell.length_a   1.000
_cell.length_b   1.000
_cell.length_c   1.000
_cell.angle_alpha   90.00
_cell.angle_beta   90.00
_cell.angle_gamma   90.00
#
_symmetry.space_group_name_H-M   'P 1'
#
loop_
_entity.id
_entity.type
_entity.pdbx_description
1 polymer ?
#
loop_
_entity_poly.entity_id
_entity_poly.type
_entity_poly.pdbx_seq_one_letter_code
_entity_poly.pdbx_strand_id
1 'polypeptide(L)'
;RGSSTYTFNGNWKLQAENGADGYHVSAVHWNYAATTQHRKEVQAADNIRAMSAGSWAKQGGGFYSFENGHMLLWTNWANPEDRPNWDKREAYAEQFGQATADWMVQRSRNLCLYTNVYLMDQFGSQIRLLRPLPVDHTAVTIYCIAPKGESDDAGAHRLQPVGLAPRR
;
A
#
# COMPACT_ATOMS: atom_id res chain seq x y z
N ARG A 1 14.85 -6.49 3.71
CA ARG A 1 15.05 -5.21 2.98
C ARG A 1 15.55 -5.54 1.59
N GLY A 2 14.96 -4.95 0.57
CA GLY A 2 15.35 -5.18 -0.80
C GLY A 2 14.85 -4.08 -1.72
N SER A 3 15.39 -4.05 -2.93
CA SER A 3 14.93 -3.18 -3.97
C SER A 3 14.72 -3.95 -5.26
N SER A 4 13.80 -3.47 -6.09
CA SER A 4 13.55 -3.97 -7.43
C SER A 4 13.42 -2.79 -8.37
N THR A 5 13.90 -2.95 -9.59
CA THR A 5 13.76 -1.95 -10.63
C THR A 5 13.20 -2.60 -11.89
N TYR A 6 12.22 -1.96 -12.49
CA TYR A 6 11.68 -2.35 -13.80
C TYR A 6 11.48 -1.11 -14.67
N THR A 7 11.31 -1.34 -15.95
CA THR A 7 10.96 -0.29 -16.91
C THR A 7 9.64 -0.62 -17.57
N PHE A 8 8.90 0.41 -17.95
CA PHE A 8 7.71 0.26 -18.78
C PHE A 8 7.66 1.29 -19.89
N ASN A 9 6.97 0.94 -20.97
CA ASN A 9 6.74 1.82 -22.11
C ASN A 9 5.56 2.74 -21.78
N GLY A 10 5.86 3.92 -21.31
CA GLY A 10 4.86 4.91 -20.93
C GLY A 10 5.48 6.11 -20.21
N ASN A 11 4.76 7.20 -20.23
CA ASN A 11 5.16 8.41 -19.54
C ASN A 11 5.04 8.25 -18.03
N TRP A 12 6.00 8.75 -17.28
CA TRP A 12 6.04 8.68 -15.81
C TRP A 12 4.81 9.28 -15.13
N LYS A 13 4.16 10.27 -15.76
CA LYS A 13 2.95 10.90 -15.20
C LYS A 13 1.79 9.93 -15.07
N LEU A 14 1.68 8.93 -15.95
CA LEU A 14 0.65 7.89 -15.84
C LEU A 14 0.80 7.09 -14.54
N GLN A 15 2.03 6.74 -14.18
CA GLN A 15 2.28 6.05 -12.91
C GLN A 15 2.10 6.99 -11.71
N ALA A 16 2.45 8.26 -11.86
CA ALA A 16 2.23 9.27 -10.82
C ALA A 16 0.73 9.49 -10.57
N GLU A 17 -0.04 9.66 -11.63
CA GLU A 17 -1.49 9.79 -11.55
C GLU A 17 -2.15 8.57 -10.93
N ASN A 18 -1.77 7.37 -11.37
CA ASN A 18 -2.26 6.11 -10.80
C ASN A 18 -2.04 6.01 -9.29
N GLY A 19 -0.92 6.49 -8.78
CA GLY A 19 -0.62 6.49 -7.34
C GLY A 19 -1.44 7.49 -6.53
N ALA A 20 -2.02 8.49 -7.14
CA ALA A 20 -2.79 9.56 -6.51
C ALA A 20 -4.30 9.45 -6.75
N ASP A 21 -4.73 8.66 -7.75
CA ASP A 21 -6.13 8.43 -8.06
C ASP A 21 -6.71 7.25 -7.26
N GLY A 22 -7.80 7.49 -6.55
CA GLY A 22 -8.54 6.45 -5.83
C GLY A 22 -9.76 5.91 -6.59
N TYR A 23 -10.21 6.59 -7.64
CA TYR A 23 -11.44 6.20 -8.35
C TYR A 23 -11.27 4.93 -9.20
N HIS A 24 -10.09 4.71 -9.76
CA HIS A 24 -9.83 3.51 -10.55
C HIS A 24 -9.84 2.22 -9.73
N VAL A 25 -9.62 2.31 -8.42
CA VAL A 25 -9.41 1.16 -7.53
C VAL A 25 -10.54 0.16 -7.62
N SER A 26 -11.79 0.61 -7.53
CA SER A 26 -12.96 -0.27 -7.60
C SER A 26 -13.22 -0.85 -8.97
N ALA A 27 -12.82 -0.15 -10.04
CA ALA A 27 -13.03 -0.60 -11.41
C ALA A 27 -11.89 -1.50 -11.92
N VAL A 28 -10.64 -1.10 -11.67
CA VAL A 28 -9.44 -1.77 -12.21
C VAL A 28 -8.94 -2.87 -11.29
N HIS A 29 -9.00 -2.67 -9.97
CA HIS A 29 -8.46 -3.63 -9.00
C HIS A 29 -9.52 -4.60 -8.42
N TRP A 30 -10.73 -4.59 -8.97
CA TRP A 30 -11.78 -5.55 -8.60
C TRP A 30 -11.29 -7.00 -8.65
N ASN A 31 -10.55 -7.37 -9.67
CA ASN A 31 -10.01 -8.71 -9.84
C ASN A 31 -9.11 -9.14 -8.68
N TYR A 32 -8.37 -8.22 -8.09
CA TYR A 32 -7.53 -8.52 -6.93
C TYR A 32 -8.38 -8.93 -5.73
N ALA A 33 -9.43 -8.17 -5.42
CA ALA A 33 -10.33 -8.48 -4.31
C ALA A 33 -11.05 -9.83 -4.54
N ALA A 34 -11.60 -10.04 -5.74
CA ALA A 34 -12.26 -11.30 -6.11
C ALA A 34 -11.31 -12.50 -6.04
N THR A 35 -10.08 -12.35 -6.52
CA THR A 35 -9.07 -13.42 -6.49
C THR A 35 -8.63 -13.77 -5.08
N THR A 36 -8.42 -12.79 -4.20
CA THR A 36 -8.03 -13.04 -2.82
C THR A 36 -9.15 -13.70 -2.02
N GLN A 37 -10.39 -13.27 -2.25
CA GLN A 37 -11.56 -13.89 -1.65
C GLN A 37 -11.71 -15.35 -2.11
N HIS A 38 -11.65 -15.60 -3.40
CA HIS A 38 -11.74 -16.97 -3.97
C HIS A 38 -10.64 -17.89 -3.42
N ARG A 39 -9.41 -17.40 -3.34
CA ARG A 39 -8.29 -18.17 -2.76
C ARG A 39 -8.53 -18.52 -1.31
N LYS A 40 -9.07 -17.61 -0.52
CA LYS A 40 -9.39 -17.86 0.88
C LYS A 40 -10.45 -18.96 1.01
N GLU A 41 -11.48 -18.92 0.18
CA GLU A 41 -12.57 -19.88 0.17
C GLU A 41 -12.12 -21.29 -0.26
N VAL A 42 -11.35 -21.37 -1.34
CA VAL A 42 -10.93 -22.64 -1.94
C VAL A 42 -9.78 -23.31 -1.18
N GLN A 43 -8.84 -22.54 -0.68
CA GLN A 43 -7.65 -23.08 -0.01
C GLN A 43 -7.85 -23.28 1.49
N ALA A 44 -8.99 -22.85 2.06
CA ALA A 44 -9.28 -22.84 3.48
C ALA A 44 -8.07 -22.31 4.31
N ALA A 45 -7.33 -21.37 3.74
CA ALA A 45 -6.08 -20.88 4.29
C ALA A 45 -6.36 -19.63 5.14
N ASP A 46 -6.31 -19.79 6.45
CA ASP A 46 -6.52 -18.69 7.41
C ASP A 46 -5.51 -17.56 7.28
N ASN A 47 -4.39 -17.82 6.60
CA ASN A 47 -3.34 -16.85 6.36
C ASN A 47 -3.55 -15.98 5.11
N ILE A 48 -4.58 -16.23 4.30
CA ILE A 48 -4.90 -15.39 3.15
C ILE A 48 -5.76 -14.21 3.59
N ARG A 49 -5.20 -13.03 3.52
CA ARG A 49 -5.92 -11.78 3.72
C ARG A 49 -6.84 -11.51 2.54
N ALA A 50 -8.09 -11.89 2.67
CA ALA A 50 -9.09 -11.59 1.65
C ALA A 50 -9.65 -10.20 1.90
N MET A 51 -9.64 -9.39 0.85
CA MET A 51 -10.42 -8.16 0.83
C MET A 51 -11.81 -8.47 0.28
N SER A 52 -12.84 -8.22 1.08
CA SER A 52 -14.20 -8.28 0.57
C SER A 52 -14.41 -7.17 -0.46
N ALA A 53 -14.71 -7.54 -1.68
CA ALA A 53 -14.97 -6.60 -2.77
C ALA A 53 -16.15 -5.67 -2.43
N GLY A 54 -17.18 -6.17 -1.74
CA GLY A 54 -18.32 -5.37 -1.28
C GLY A 54 -17.98 -4.38 -0.17
N SER A 55 -17.03 -4.70 0.71
CA SER A 55 -16.56 -3.76 1.73
C SER A 55 -15.63 -2.71 1.15
N TRP A 56 -14.86 -3.04 0.13
CA TRP A 56 -13.94 -2.11 -0.51
C TRP A 56 -14.64 -0.91 -1.13
N ALA A 57 -15.77 -1.13 -1.79
CA ALA A 57 -16.59 -0.05 -2.34
C ALA A 57 -17.22 0.87 -1.28
N LYS A 58 -17.32 0.40 -0.03
CA LYS A 58 -17.91 1.14 1.09
C LYS A 58 -16.87 1.75 2.03
N GLN A 59 -15.58 1.51 1.80
CA GLN A 59 -14.53 2.06 2.64
C GLN A 59 -14.44 3.58 2.46
N GLY A 60 -14.43 4.30 3.58
CA GLY A 60 -14.14 5.72 3.58
C GLY A 60 -12.70 5.97 3.13
N GLY A 61 -12.52 7.03 2.39
CA GLY A 61 -11.23 7.45 1.90
C GLY A 61 -11.30 8.89 1.41
N GLY A 62 -10.18 9.40 1.00
CA GLY A 62 -10.10 10.75 0.47
C GLY A 62 -8.69 11.06 0.00
N PHE A 63 -8.53 12.28 -0.47
CA PHE A 63 -7.20 12.75 -0.80
C PHE A 63 -7.03 14.21 -0.40
N TYR A 64 -5.77 14.60 -0.22
CA TYR A 64 -5.37 15.98 0.02
C TYR A 64 -4.38 16.39 -1.07
N SER A 65 -4.58 17.58 -1.60
CA SER A 65 -3.62 18.28 -2.45
C SER A 65 -2.92 19.33 -1.60
N PHE A 66 -1.60 19.31 -1.64
CA PHE A 66 -0.74 20.27 -0.95
C PHE A 66 -0.10 21.21 -1.96
N GLU A 67 0.54 22.23 -1.47
CA GLU A 67 1.35 23.12 -2.29
C GLU A 67 2.45 22.35 -3.04
N ASN A 68 2.92 22.91 -4.14
CA ASN A 68 3.96 22.34 -4.99
C ASN A 68 3.62 20.97 -5.61
N GLY A 69 2.33 20.62 -5.70
CA GLY A 69 1.86 19.40 -6.36
C GLY A 69 2.01 18.12 -5.53
N HIS A 70 2.33 18.22 -4.25
CA HIS A 70 2.30 17.05 -3.37
C HIS A 70 0.85 16.58 -3.14
N MET A 71 0.65 15.28 -3.04
CA MET A 71 -0.68 14.68 -2.89
C MET A 71 -0.66 13.51 -1.93
N LEU A 72 -1.71 13.39 -1.12
CA LEU A 72 -1.93 12.25 -0.23
C LEU A 72 -3.26 11.60 -0.57
N LEU A 73 -3.22 10.35 -1.01
CA LEU A 73 -4.37 9.47 -1.06
C LEU A 73 -4.42 8.62 0.21
N TRP A 74 -5.60 8.46 0.81
CA TRP A 74 -5.79 7.59 1.96
C TRP A 74 -7.10 6.83 1.89
N THR A 75 -7.12 5.65 2.50
CA THR A 75 -8.33 4.84 2.66
C THR A 75 -8.35 4.20 4.04
N ASN A 76 -9.54 4.01 4.61
CA ASN A 76 -9.69 3.19 5.79
C ASN A 76 -9.34 1.74 5.44
N TRP A 77 -8.69 1.06 6.37
CA TRP A 77 -8.40 -0.36 6.22
C TRP A 77 -9.57 -1.18 6.76
N ALA A 78 -10.02 -2.20 6.02
CA ALA A 78 -11.17 -3.00 6.43
C ALA A 78 -10.90 -3.82 7.69
N ASN A 79 -9.67 -4.35 7.78
CA ASN A 79 -9.20 -5.19 8.88
C ASN A 79 -7.90 -4.58 9.41
N PRO A 80 -7.94 -3.49 10.17
CA PRO A 80 -6.74 -2.81 10.64
C PRO A 80 -5.89 -3.68 11.58
N GLU A 81 -6.51 -4.64 12.27
CA GLU A 81 -5.86 -5.64 13.13
C GLU A 81 -4.87 -6.52 12.37
N ASP A 82 -5.06 -6.70 11.08
CA ASP A 82 -4.16 -7.46 10.22
C ASP A 82 -2.90 -6.67 9.80
N ARG A 83 -2.80 -5.41 10.16
CA ARG A 83 -1.64 -4.60 9.77
C ARG A 83 -0.44 -4.90 10.65
N PRO A 84 0.79 -4.90 10.07
CA PRO A 84 2.02 -5.19 10.81
C PRO A 84 2.32 -4.26 11.99
N ASN A 85 1.67 -3.10 12.04
CA ASN A 85 1.86 -2.11 13.09
C ASN A 85 0.68 -2.01 14.08
N TRP A 86 -0.28 -2.92 14.00
CA TRP A 86 -1.45 -2.91 14.87
C TRP A 86 -1.11 -3.12 16.35
N ASP A 87 -0.17 -3.98 16.63
CA ASP A 87 0.35 -4.26 17.97
C ASP A 87 0.97 -3.04 18.65
N LYS A 88 1.34 -2.03 17.89
CA LYS A 88 1.99 -0.80 18.38
C LYS A 88 1.02 0.35 18.62
N ARG A 89 -0.29 0.14 18.43
CA ARG A 89 -1.28 1.23 18.50
C ARG A 89 -1.31 1.96 19.84
N GLU A 90 -1.13 1.22 20.94
CA GLU A 90 -1.11 1.78 22.30
C GLU A 90 0.13 2.65 22.51
N ALA A 91 1.31 2.16 22.15
CA ALA A 91 2.54 2.92 22.22
C ALA A 91 2.50 4.18 21.33
N TYR A 92 1.87 4.09 20.15
CA TYR A 92 1.65 5.26 19.30
C TYR A 92 0.66 6.24 19.91
N ALA A 93 -0.39 5.76 20.60
CA ALA A 93 -1.34 6.63 21.27
C ALA A 93 -0.69 7.39 22.44
N GLU A 94 0.16 6.74 23.20
CA GLU A 94 0.94 7.36 24.28
C GLU A 94 1.90 8.43 23.74
N GLN A 95 2.58 8.12 22.64
CA GLN A 95 3.62 9.00 22.08
C GLN A 95 3.05 10.16 21.25
N PHE A 96 1.99 9.94 20.47
CA PHE A 96 1.51 10.87 19.45
C PHE A 96 0.05 11.31 19.66
N GLY A 97 -0.63 10.76 20.66
CA GLY A 97 -2.05 10.95 20.90
C GLY A 97 -2.93 10.01 20.05
N GLN A 98 -4.13 9.73 20.55
CA GLN A 98 -5.06 8.74 20.00
C GLN A 98 -5.39 8.99 18.52
N ALA A 99 -5.71 10.23 18.16
CA ALA A 99 -6.07 10.56 16.77
C ALA A 99 -4.95 10.26 15.77
N THR A 100 -3.69 10.54 16.14
CA THR A 100 -2.53 10.25 15.30
C THR A 100 -2.29 8.73 15.23
N ALA A 101 -2.39 8.02 16.34
CA ALA A 101 -2.27 6.57 16.39
C ALA A 101 -3.30 5.89 15.47
N ASP A 102 -4.56 6.34 15.52
CA ASP A 102 -5.61 5.83 14.64
C ASP A 102 -5.29 6.07 13.16
N TRP A 103 -4.77 7.24 12.82
CA TRP A 103 -4.26 7.51 11.47
C TRP A 103 -3.15 6.53 11.06
N MET A 104 -2.24 6.21 11.95
CA MET A 104 -1.09 5.35 11.67
C MET A 104 -1.49 3.90 11.47
N VAL A 105 -2.46 3.39 12.23
CA VAL A 105 -2.78 1.95 12.23
C VAL A 105 -4.04 1.57 11.44
N GLN A 106 -5.04 2.48 11.35
CA GLN A 106 -6.32 2.15 10.73
C GLN A 106 -6.42 2.55 9.24
N ARG A 107 -5.47 3.31 8.72
CA ARG A 107 -5.53 3.85 7.36
C ARG A 107 -4.31 3.49 6.54
N SER A 108 -4.55 3.19 5.27
CA SER A 108 -3.49 3.11 4.28
C SER A 108 -3.29 4.45 3.59
N ARG A 109 -2.08 4.71 3.12
CA ARG A 109 -1.71 5.99 2.52
C ARG A 109 -0.76 5.81 1.35
N ASN A 110 -0.95 6.66 0.34
CA ASN A 110 0.04 6.92 -0.69
C ASN A 110 0.34 8.40 -0.67
N LEU A 111 1.54 8.77 -0.29
CA LEU A 111 2.01 10.14 -0.34
C LEU A 111 2.90 10.32 -1.57
N CYS A 112 2.44 11.14 -2.49
CA CYS A 112 3.23 11.64 -3.60
C CYS A 112 4.00 12.87 -3.16
N LEU A 113 5.30 12.76 -3.06
CA LEU A 113 6.20 13.89 -3.01
C LEU A 113 6.52 14.26 -4.47
N TYR A 114 5.77 15.21 -4.98
CA TYR A 114 5.94 15.65 -6.37
C TYR A 114 7.40 16.11 -6.59
N THR A 115 8.04 15.66 -7.65
CA THR A 115 7.49 15.11 -8.90
C THR A 115 7.39 13.58 -8.92
N ASN A 116 8.26 12.84 -8.30
CA ASN A 116 8.58 11.48 -8.71
C ASN A 116 8.83 10.49 -7.56
N VAL A 117 8.55 10.88 -6.32
CA VAL A 117 8.73 10.02 -5.15
C VAL A 117 7.38 9.66 -4.56
N TYR A 118 7.16 8.37 -4.30
CA TYR A 118 5.99 7.88 -3.58
C TYR A 118 6.40 7.16 -2.31
N LEU A 119 5.81 7.57 -1.19
CA LEU A 119 5.81 6.82 0.06
C LEU A 119 4.48 6.08 0.13
N MET A 120 4.53 4.76 0.03
CA MET A 120 3.34 3.91 -0.04
C MET A 120 3.23 3.03 1.19
N ASP A 121 2.03 2.96 1.75
CA ASP A 121 1.71 2.19 2.94
C ASP A 121 0.37 1.44 2.72
N GLN A 122 0.20 0.80 1.57
CA GLN A 122 -1.01 0.02 1.26
C GLN A 122 -0.83 -1.47 1.61
N PHE A 123 -0.01 -2.18 0.85
CA PHE A 123 0.23 -3.60 1.01
C PHE A 123 1.57 -3.91 1.69
N GLY A 124 2.38 -2.92 1.85
CA GLY A 124 3.70 -2.95 2.47
C GLY A 124 4.33 -1.58 2.35
N SER A 125 5.17 -1.25 3.30
CA SER A 125 5.83 0.05 3.31
C SER A 125 6.89 0.10 2.22
N GLN A 126 6.71 1.00 1.27
CA GLN A 126 7.57 1.13 0.08
C GLN A 126 7.90 2.59 -0.19
N ILE A 127 9.11 2.79 -0.69
CA ILE A 127 9.49 4.03 -1.38
C ILE A 127 9.59 3.69 -2.85
N ARG A 128 8.88 4.41 -3.71
CA ARG A 128 8.97 4.28 -5.16
C ARG A 128 9.56 5.53 -5.76
N LEU A 129 10.55 5.34 -6.62
CA LEU A 129 11.13 6.40 -7.44
C LEU A 129 10.73 6.20 -8.89
N LEU A 130 10.12 7.21 -9.48
CA LEU A 130 9.79 7.25 -10.90
C LEU A 130 10.87 8.05 -11.62
N ARG A 131 11.63 7.42 -12.48
CA ARG A 131 12.66 8.10 -13.27
C ARG A 131 12.25 8.13 -14.73
N PRO A 132 11.89 9.31 -15.27
CA PRO A 132 11.72 9.46 -16.69
C PRO A 132 13.02 9.09 -17.41
N LEU A 133 12.89 8.31 -18.45
CA LEU A 133 13.89 8.09 -19.47
C LEU A 133 13.52 8.98 -20.68
N PRO A 134 13.37 8.47 -21.91
CA PRO A 134 12.63 9.21 -22.93
C PRO A 134 11.18 9.48 -22.52
N VAL A 135 10.49 10.31 -23.30
CA VAL A 135 9.12 10.77 -23.01
C VAL A 135 8.11 9.63 -22.82
N ASP A 136 8.36 8.50 -23.45
CA ASP A 136 7.53 7.31 -23.50
C ASP A 136 8.11 6.10 -22.71
N HIS A 137 9.15 6.32 -21.91
CA HIS A 137 9.78 5.27 -21.12
C HIS A 137 10.03 5.75 -19.68
N THR A 138 9.71 4.89 -18.73
CA THR A 138 9.91 5.17 -17.31
C THR A 138 10.58 4.01 -16.62
N ALA A 139 11.60 4.28 -15.84
CA ALA A 139 12.16 3.33 -14.87
C ALA A 139 11.53 3.57 -13.50
N VAL A 140 11.10 2.49 -12.85
CA VAL A 140 10.54 2.51 -11.49
C VAL A 140 11.45 1.70 -10.58
N THR A 141 11.96 2.34 -9.54
CA THR A 141 12.70 1.65 -8.48
C THR A 141 11.83 1.60 -7.23
N ILE A 142 11.64 0.42 -6.69
CA ILE A 142 10.87 0.16 -5.47
C ILE A 142 11.84 -0.28 -4.38
N TYR A 143 11.84 0.42 -3.27
CA TYR A 143 12.53 0.03 -2.05
C TYR A 143 11.51 -0.49 -1.04
N CYS A 144 11.67 -1.74 -0.61
CA CYS A 144 10.90 -2.29 0.50
C CYS A 144 11.55 -1.87 1.81
N ILE A 145 10.80 -1.19 2.66
CA ILE A 145 11.26 -0.73 3.96
C ILE A 145 10.49 -1.45 5.08
N ALA A 146 11.14 -1.59 6.22
CA ALA A 146 10.56 -2.19 7.41
C ALA A 146 11.07 -1.45 8.64
N PRO A 147 10.29 -1.42 9.72
CA PRO A 147 10.77 -0.95 11.01
C PRO A 147 12.02 -1.72 11.45
N LYS A 148 12.93 -1.03 12.10
CA LYS A 148 14.07 -1.69 12.74
C LYS A 148 13.55 -2.51 13.92
N GLY A 149 13.92 -3.79 13.99
CA GLY A 149 13.46 -4.70 15.05
C GLY A 149 12.04 -5.24 14.83
N GLU A 150 11.50 -5.17 13.61
CA GLU A 150 10.28 -5.89 13.24
C GLU A 150 10.45 -7.38 13.48
N SER A 151 9.46 -8.05 14.08
CA SER A 151 9.46 -9.49 14.27
C SER A 151 9.36 -10.24 12.94
N ASP A 152 9.82 -11.47 12.90
CA ASP A 152 9.77 -12.31 11.70
C ASP A 152 8.32 -12.52 11.24
N ASP A 153 7.37 -12.66 12.15
CA ASP A 153 5.95 -12.79 11.85
C ASP A 153 5.38 -11.52 11.22
N ALA A 154 5.69 -10.35 11.76
CA ALA A 154 5.28 -9.07 11.17
C ALA A 154 5.90 -8.87 9.78
N GLY A 155 7.15 -9.28 9.62
CA GLY A 155 7.85 -9.29 8.33
C GLY A 155 7.19 -10.22 7.31
N ALA A 156 6.84 -11.43 7.72
CA ALA A 156 6.11 -12.39 6.88
C ALA A 156 4.75 -11.85 6.47
N HIS A 157 4.00 -11.29 7.39
CA HIS A 157 2.71 -10.65 7.14
C HIS A 157 2.82 -9.49 6.13
N ARG A 158 3.88 -8.70 6.21
CA ARG A 158 4.10 -7.58 5.27
C ARG A 158 4.42 -8.04 3.84
N LEU A 159 5.04 -9.21 3.68
CA LEU A 159 5.43 -9.75 2.37
C LEU A 159 4.32 -10.54 1.66
N GLN A 160 3.34 -11.05 2.40
CA GLN A 160 2.24 -11.85 1.86
C GLN A 160 1.40 -11.19 0.75
N PRO A 161 1.08 -9.87 0.80
CA PRO A 161 0.24 -9.26 -0.23
C PRO A 161 0.90 -9.19 -1.60
N VAL A 162 2.21 -9.37 -1.69
CA VAL A 162 2.96 -9.19 -2.94
C VAL A 162 3.07 -10.49 -3.74
N GLY A 163 2.42 -11.58 -3.29
CA GLY A 163 2.47 -12.87 -3.97
C GLY A 163 3.84 -13.55 -3.91
N LEU A 164 4.73 -13.05 -3.08
CA LEU A 164 6.05 -13.61 -2.81
C LEU A 164 5.99 -14.50 -1.56
N ALA A 165 5.09 -15.49 -1.56
CA ALA A 165 5.21 -16.57 -0.59
C ALA A 165 6.58 -17.24 -0.81
N PRO A 166 7.35 -17.50 0.24
CA PRO A 166 8.58 -18.25 0.10
C PRO A 166 8.22 -19.61 -0.53
N ARG A 167 8.80 -19.91 -1.68
CA ARG A 167 8.77 -21.28 -2.21
C ARG A 167 9.49 -22.14 -1.18
N ARG A 168 8.76 -23.06 -0.55
CA ARG A 168 9.35 -24.13 0.24
C ARG A 168 10.11 -25.08 -0.69
#